data_ef83abda39e0b3af90ae265895b8e16e
#
_entry.id   ef83abda39e0b3af90ae265895b8e16e
#
_cell.length_a   1.000
_cell.length_b   1.000
_cell.length_c   1.000
_cell.angle_alpha   90.00
_cell.angle_beta   90.00
_cell.angle_gamma   90.00
#
_symmetry.space_group_name_H-M   'P 1'
#
loop_
_entity.id
_entity.type
_entity.pdbx_description
1 polymer ?
#
loop_
_entity_poly.entity_id
_entity_poly.type
_entity_poly.pdbx_seq_one_letter_code
_entity_poly.pdbx_strand_id
1 'polypeptide(L)'
;MTILIGNEQKRVGLALSGGGFRAAAFHLGVFRKLHQLGLLWKLDLLTCVSGGSIAGAFLASHWGENDALDKLENYLRTASIAVSSVIGGILDPFHSRLDKLAAAYERDLYGQRTLGSLKSGPRLYLNATNLATGNMFFFVTGGNGEAEMGEWELGTVGAPNFPLNRAVAASSAFPPVFPPLKVERSDYPAAGVDYVTLSDGGVYDNLGVNPLFRKRNALDYLLVSDAGKPFSIDERPTESGSAVLVAAIDILMEQVRGLQFKRLELNAGAAGGARPIWLSIDSTVGEAREGDAAFASAIGTNLSRLSAPEVAVLGRHSGALLTHRLQTYAPELLGG
;
A
#
# COMPACT_ATOMS: atom_id res chain seq x y z
N MET A 1 12.39 16.62 -6.59
CA MET A 1 13.29 16.40 -7.75
C MET A 1 12.46 15.75 -8.82
N THR A 2 12.71 16.02 -10.09
CA THR A 2 11.83 15.61 -11.20
C THR A 2 12.61 14.67 -12.13
N ILE A 3 11.93 13.70 -12.73
CA ILE A 3 12.50 12.87 -13.79
C ILE A 3 12.44 13.67 -15.10
N LEU A 4 13.58 13.81 -15.77
CA LEU A 4 13.68 14.43 -17.08
C LEU A 4 14.00 13.35 -18.11
N ILE A 5 13.23 13.32 -19.20
CA ILE A 5 13.50 12.49 -20.38
C ILE A 5 13.66 13.45 -21.55
N GLY A 6 14.90 13.62 -22.05
CA GLY A 6 15.22 14.74 -22.92
C GLY A 6 14.95 16.07 -22.20
N ASN A 7 14.13 16.92 -22.79
CA ASN A 7 13.73 18.22 -22.22
C ASN A 7 12.34 18.18 -21.54
N GLU A 8 11.71 17.01 -21.43
CA GLU A 8 10.37 16.90 -20.88
C GLU A 8 10.39 16.40 -19.44
N GLN A 9 9.64 17.08 -18.58
CA GLN A 9 9.39 16.64 -17.22
C GLN A 9 8.39 15.48 -17.26
N LYS A 10 8.76 14.34 -16.68
CA LYS A 10 7.90 13.16 -16.55
C LYS A 10 7.54 12.90 -15.09
N ARG A 11 6.29 12.56 -14.88
CA ARG A 11 5.71 12.31 -13.57
C ARG A 11 5.44 10.83 -13.37
N VAL A 12 5.90 10.30 -12.23
CA VAL A 12 5.84 8.87 -11.90
C VAL A 12 5.05 8.66 -10.61
N GLY A 13 4.01 7.84 -10.70
CA GLY A 13 3.26 7.33 -9.55
C GLY A 13 3.58 5.88 -9.27
N LEU A 14 3.60 5.50 -8.00
CA LEU A 14 3.83 4.13 -7.54
C LEU A 14 2.67 3.67 -6.64
N ALA A 15 1.99 2.61 -7.04
CA ALA A 15 1.01 1.91 -6.22
C ALA A 15 1.66 0.75 -5.48
N LEU A 16 1.34 0.62 -4.19
CA LEU A 16 1.83 -0.38 -3.25
C LEU A 16 0.65 -1.17 -2.71
N SER A 17 0.52 -2.42 -3.13
CA SER A 17 -0.59 -3.28 -2.75
C SER A 17 -0.56 -3.72 -1.29
N GLY A 18 -1.69 -4.26 -0.82
CA GLY A 18 -1.79 -4.95 0.45
C GLY A 18 -1.10 -6.31 0.47
N GLY A 19 -1.01 -6.88 1.69
CA GLY A 19 -0.44 -8.22 1.91
C GLY A 19 0.48 -8.30 3.14
N GLY A 20 0.21 -7.54 4.18
CA GLY A 20 0.92 -7.58 5.47
C GLY A 20 2.42 -7.24 5.36
N PHE A 21 3.23 -7.81 6.23
CA PHE A 21 4.69 -7.59 6.23
C PHE A 21 5.38 -8.16 5.01
N ARG A 22 4.83 -9.23 4.39
CA ARG A 22 5.33 -9.72 3.11
C ARG A 22 5.31 -8.63 2.04
N ALA A 23 4.16 -7.96 1.88
CA ALA A 23 4.02 -6.87 0.92
C ALA A 23 4.95 -5.70 1.27
N ALA A 24 5.02 -5.30 2.53
CA ALA A 24 5.93 -4.23 2.96
C ALA A 24 7.39 -4.54 2.62
N ALA A 25 7.85 -5.80 2.79
CA ALA A 25 9.20 -6.21 2.46
C ALA A 25 9.44 -6.31 0.94
N PHE A 26 8.45 -6.75 0.17
CA PHE A 26 8.51 -6.73 -1.30
C PHE A 26 8.64 -5.29 -1.81
N HIS A 27 7.84 -4.37 -1.28
CA HIS A 27 7.91 -2.95 -1.62
C HIS A 27 9.22 -2.30 -1.18
N LEU A 28 9.78 -2.71 -0.04
CA LEU A 28 11.13 -2.29 0.36
C LEU A 28 12.17 -2.66 -0.69
N GLY A 29 12.08 -3.85 -1.29
CA GLY A 29 12.95 -4.25 -2.40
C GLY A 29 12.77 -3.38 -3.64
N VAL A 30 11.53 -3.01 -3.97
CA VAL A 30 11.23 -2.03 -5.03
C VAL A 30 11.86 -0.67 -4.71
N PHE A 31 11.73 -0.18 -3.47
CA PHE A 31 12.34 1.09 -3.04
C PHE A 31 13.87 1.06 -3.17
N ARG A 32 14.52 -0.02 -2.73
CA ARG A 32 15.97 -0.19 -2.85
C ARG A 32 16.40 -0.18 -4.31
N LYS A 33 15.67 -0.87 -5.19
CA LYS A 33 15.99 -0.88 -6.61
C LYS A 33 15.78 0.51 -7.24
N LEU A 34 14.68 1.19 -6.96
CA LEU A 34 14.46 2.57 -7.41
C LEU A 34 15.53 3.52 -6.88
N HIS A 35 16.00 3.33 -5.64
CA HIS A 35 17.09 4.11 -5.08
C HIS A 35 18.41 3.89 -5.84
N GLN A 36 18.76 2.62 -6.11
CA GLN A 36 19.94 2.26 -6.90
C GLN A 36 19.91 2.86 -8.32
N LEU A 37 18.71 2.99 -8.89
CA LEU A 37 18.49 3.58 -10.21
C LEU A 37 18.37 5.12 -10.18
N GLY A 38 18.48 5.76 -8.99
CA GLY A 38 18.34 7.20 -8.85
C GLY A 38 16.91 7.73 -9.06
N LEU A 39 15.89 6.86 -8.99
CA LEU A 39 14.50 7.18 -9.25
C LEU A 39 13.65 7.36 -7.99
N LEU A 40 14.04 6.76 -6.85
CA LEU A 40 13.21 6.73 -5.63
C LEU A 40 12.79 8.13 -5.18
N TRP A 41 13.75 9.02 -5.02
CA TRP A 41 13.50 10.39 -4.52
C TRP A 41 12.94 11.35 -5.57
N LYS A 42 12.57 10.82 -6.74
CA LYS A 42 11.95 11.55 -7.85
C LYS A 42 10.48 11.13 -8.08
N LEU A 43 9.94 10.23 -7.27
CA LEU A 43 8.54 9.83 -7.34
C LEU A 43 7.62 11.01 -7.00
N ASP A 44 6.57 11.19 -7.80
CA ASP A 44 5.58 12.26 -7.61
C ASP A 44 4.42 11.83 -6.70
N LEU A 45 4.09 10.53 -6.73
CA LEU A 45 2.93 10.00 -6.01
C LEU A 45 3.18 8.59 -5.50
N LEU A 46 2.77 8.34 -4.25
CA LEU A 46 2.60 7.02 -3.66
C LEU A 46 1.13 6.79 -3.35
N THR A 47 0.60 5.63 -3.71
CA THR A 47 -0.74 5.20 -3.32
C THR A 47 -0.66 3.81 -2.71
N CYS A 48 -1.19 3.65 -1.52
CA CYS A 48 -0.84 2.54 -0.64
C CYS A 48 -2.07 1.88 -0.04
N VAL A 49 -1.99 0.58 0.16
CA VAL A 49 -3.02 -0.24 0.80
C VAL A 49 -2.37 -1.17 1.82
N SER A 50 -2.90 -1.25 3.05
CA SER A 50 -2.53 -2.25 4.06
C SER A 50 -1.02 -2.34 4.30
N GLY A 51 -0.38 -3.48 4.01
CA GLY A 51 1.09 -3.63 4.08
C GLY A 51 1.85 -2.61 3.24
N GLY A 52 1.30 -2.22 2.08
CA GLY A 52 1.82 -1.12 1.26
C GLY A 52 1.73 0.22 1.97
N SER A 53 0.68 0.45 2.77
CA SER A 53 0.54 1.67 3.59
C SER A 53 1.58 1.75 4.70
N ILE A 54 1.96 0.60 5.30
CA ILE A 54 3.04 0.54 6.28
C ILE A 54 4.35 1.02 5.63
N ALA A 55 4.73 0.46 4.49
CA ALA A 55 5.97 0.79 3.80
C ALA A 55 5.96 2.21 3.20
N GLY A 56 4.87 2.59 2.54
CA GLY A 56 4.75 3.88 1.86
C GLY A 56 4.66 5.07 2.82
N ALA A 57 3.90 4.96 3.91
CA ALA A 57 3.85 5.99 4.94
C ALA A 57 5.19 6.12 5.68
N PHE A 58 5.88 4.99 5.92
CA PHE A 58 7.22 5.03 6.51
C PHE A 58 8.20 5.77 5.60
N LEU A 59 8.26 5.40 4.31
CA LEU A 59 9.13 6.08 3.33
C LEU A 59 8.82 7.58 3.25
N ALA A 60 7.54 7.96 3.18
CA ALA A 60 7.12 9.36 3.09
C ALA A 60 7.47 10.16 4.37
N SER A 61 7.39 9.52 5.55
CA SER A 61 7.73 10.15 6.84
C SER A 61 9.24 10.28 7.09
N HIS A 62 10.07 9.55 6.33
CA HIS A 62 11.53 9.57 6.37
C HIS A 62 12.14 9.94 5.00
N TRP A 63 11.42 10.77 4.25
CA TRP A 63 11.78 11.11 2.87
C TRP A 63 13.14 11.81 2.78
N GLY A 64 14.06 11.19 2.03
CA GLY A 64 15.43 11.71 1.84
C GLY A 64 16.41 11.32 2.94
N GLU A 65 15.99 10.58 3.97
CA GLU A 65 16.92 10.04 4.98
C GLU A 65 17.70 8.86 4.40
N ASN A 66 19.02 8.87 4.58
CA ASN A 66 19.91 7.85 3.99
C ASN A 66 19.70 6.45 4.55
N ASP A 67 19.22 6.33 5.80
CA ASP A 67 19.04 5.07 6.52
C ASP A 67 17.55 4.63 6.58
N ALA A 68 16.64 5.35 5.90
CA ALA A 68 15.21 5.06 5.94
C ALA A 68 14.90 3.60 5.54
N LEU A 69 15.53 3.11 4.47
CA LEU A 69 15.28 1.76 3.98
C LEU A 69 15.80 0.66 4.94
N ASP A 70 16.89 0.93 5.63
CA ASP A 70 17.46 -0.01 6.62
C ASP A 70 16.66 0.00 7.93
N LYS A 71 16.14 1.15 8.33
CA LYS A 71 15.21 1.25 9.47
C LYS A 71 13.92 0.45 9.20
N LEU A 72 13.36 0.55 7.97
CA LEU A 72 12.19 -0.22 7.58
C LEU A 72 12.47 -1.72 7.58
N GLU A 73 13.62 -2.16 7.04
CA GLU A 73 14.01 -3.57 7.10
C GLU A 73 14.13 -4.05 8.54
N ASN A 74 14.82 -3.30 9.39
CA ASN A 74 14.98 -3.67 10.80
C ASN A 74 13.61 -3.82 11.48
N TYR A 75 12.67 -2.91 11.23
CA TYR A 75 11.31 -3.04 11.74
C TYR A 75 10.65 -4.34 11.28
N LEU A 76 10.65 -4.64 9.98
CA LEU A 76 10.01 -5.85 9.44
C LEU A 76 10.62 -7.16 9.97
N ARG A 77 11.88 -7.13 10.40
CA ARG A 77 12.60 -8.28 10.96
C ARG A 77 12.45 -8.43 12.47
N THR A 78 12.14 -7.37 13.17
CA THR A 78 12.11 -7.37 14.66
C THR A 78 10.70 -7.21 15.21
N ALA A 79 9.85 -6.42 14.58
CA ALA A 79 8.50 -6.19 15.05
C ALA A 79 7.61 -7.40 14.78
N SER A 80 6.84 -7.75 15.78
CA SER A 80 5.74 -8.71 15.64
C SER A 80 4.53 -8.07 16.26
N ILE A 81 3.59 -7.64 15.41
CA ILE A 81 2.27 -7.23 15.86
C ILE A 81 1.47 -8.53 16.03
N ALA A 82 2.03 -9.37 16.91
CA ALA A 82 1.58 -10.74 17.02
C ALA A 82 0.18 -10.82 17.62
N VAL A 83 -0.45 -11.90 17.27
CA VAL A 83 -1.65 -12.53 17.83
C VAL A 83 -1.83 -12.31 19.36
N SER A 84 -0.76 -12.09 20.14
CA SER A 84 -0.83 -11.71 21.55
C SER A 84 -1.53 -10.37 21.82
N SER A 85 -1.36 -9.37 20.96
CA SER A 85 -2.11 -8.12 21.03
C SER A 85 -3.57 -8.32 20.59
N VAL A 86 -3.81 -9.28 19.70
CA VAL A 86 -5.15 -9.68 19.24
C VAL A 86 -5.89 -10.44 20.36
N ILE A 87 -5.23 -11.37 21.05
CA ILE A 87 -5.80 -12.10 22.19
C ILE A 87 -6.04 -11.15 23.38
N GLY A 88 -5.08 -10.26 23.68
CA GLY A 88 -5.24 -9.23 24.71
C GLY A 88 -6.38 -8.24 24.43
N GLY A 89 -6.75 -8.02 23.16
CA GLY A 89 -7.87 -7.17 22.77
C GLY A 89 -9.26 -7.74 23.12
N ILE A 90 -9.37 -9.05 23.26
CA ILE A 90 -10.64 -9.71 23.68
C ILE A 90 -10.90 -9.44 25.17
N LEU A 91 -9.87 -9.22 25.97
CA LEU A 91 -9.95 -9.04 27.43
C LEU A 91 -9.92 -7.56 27.84
N ASP A 92 -9.71 -6.63 26.91
CA ASP A 92 -9.69 -5.19 27.17
C ASP A 92 -10.97 -4.54 26.62
N PRO A 93 -11.93 -4.18 27.49
CA PRO A 93 -13.21 -3.61 27.05
C PRO A 93 -13.10 -2.14 26.60
N PHE A 94 -11.95 -1.48 26.81
CA PHE A 94 -11.78 -0.05 26.52
C PHE A 94 -10.99 0.24 25.23
N HIS A 95 -10.18 -0.74 24.73
CA HIS A 95 -9.40 -0.54 23.52
C HIS A 95 -9.64 -1.67 22.53
N SER A 96 -10.00 -1.29 21.31
CA SER A 96 -10.15 -2.24 20.21
C SER A 96 -8.78 -2.82 19.78
N ARG A 97 -8.81 -3.95 19.07
CA ARG A 97 -7.59 -4.50 18.44
C ARG A 97 -6.94 -3.49 17.48
N LEU A 98 -7.77 -2.66 16.84
CA LEU A 98 -7.29 -1.63 15.93
C LEU A 98 -6.58 -0.49 16.67
N ASP A 99 -7.08 -0.08 17.84
CA ASP A 99 -6.40 0.94 18.68
C ASP A 99 -5.02 0.46 19.12
N LYS A 100 -4.90 -0.84 19.44
CA LYS A 100 -3.59 -1.45 19.76
C LYS A 100 -2.65 -1.50 18.56
N LEU A 101 -3.19 -1.76 17.37
CA LEU A 101 -2.44 -1.70 16.11
C LEU A 101 -1.94 -0.27 15.85
N ALA A 102 -2.82 0.72 15.96
CA ALA A 102 -2.46 2.13 15.79
C ALA A 102 -1.41 2.58 16.81
N ALA A 103 -1.54 2.18 18.09
CA ALA A 103 -0.56 2.48 19.13
C ALA A 103 0.81 1.82 18.86
N ALA A 104 0.82 0.61 18.30
CA ALA A 104 2.07 -0.04 17.88
C ALA A 104 2.73 0.71 16.73
N TYR A 105 1.98 1.15 15.74
CA TYR A 105 2.49 1.98 14.64
C TYR A 105 3.01 3.34 15.13
N GLU A 106 2.32 3.97 16.10
CA GLU A 106 2.81 5.20 16.70
C GLU A 106 4.15 4.99 17.40
N ARG A 107 4.25 4.00 18.27
CA ARG A 107 5.45 3.71 19.05
C ARG A 107 6.66 3.34 18.19
N ASP A 108 6.44 2.51 17.17
CA ASP A 108 7.53 1.81 16.48
C ASP A 108 7.89 2.41 15.11
N LEU A 109 6.98 3.18 14.46
CA LEU A 109 7.18 3.67 13.11
C LEU A 109 7.04 5.19 12.96
N TYR A 110 5.95 5.76 13.47
CA TYR A 110 5.57 7.11 13.07
C TYR A 110 5.70 8.16 14.17
N GLY A 111 5.80 7.75 15.44
CA GLY A 111 5.70 8.69 16.55
C GLY A 111 4.37 9.45 16.48
N GLN A 112 4.35 10.66 16.98
CA GLN A 112 3.15 11.52 16.99
C GLN A 112 2.95 12.31 15.67
N ARG A 113 3.40 11.74 14.53
CA ARG A 113 3.20 12.40 13.23
C ARG A 113 1.73 12.44 12.85
N THR A 114 1.35 13.57 12.26
CA THR A 114 0.02 13.78 11.66
C THR A 114 0.13 13.87 10.15
N LEU A 115 -0.99 13.79 9.43
CA LEU A 115 -0.98 13.99 7.98
C LEU A 115 -0.34 15.32 7.58
N GLY A 116 -0.66 16.42 8.30
CA GLY A 116 -0.10 17.74 8.02
C GLY A 116 1.40 17.89 8.32
N SER A 117 2.02 16.94 9.02
CA SER A 117 3.45 16.96 9.30
C SER A 117 4.31 16.49 8.10
N LEU A 118 3.73 15.78 7.13
CA LEU A 118 4.40 15.29 5.93
C LEU A 118 4.31 16.34 4.80
N LYS A 119 5.22 17.29 4.78
CA LYS A 119 5.21 18.39 3.79
C LYS A 119 6.07 18.13 2.58
N SER A 120 7.18 17.38 2.74
CA SER A 120 8.10 17.02 1.67
C SER A 120 7.77 15.63 1.08
N GLY A 121 8.40 15.29 -0.04
CA GLY A 121 8.25 13.98 -0.68
C GLY A 121 7.08 13.91 -1.67
N PRO A 122 6.68 12.71 -2.06
CA PRO A 122 5.60 12.48 -3.01
C PRO A 122 4.24 12.79 -2.40
N ARG A 123 3.22 13.00 -3.23
CA ARG A 123 1.83 12.97 -2.78
C ARG A 123 1.49 11.57 -2.31
N LEU A 124 1.18 11.40 -1.04
CA LEU A 124 0.88 10.11 -0.42
C LEU A 124 -0.62 9.92 -0.27
N TYR A 125 -1.15 8.83 -0.80
CA TYR A 125 -2.50 8.33 -0.56
C TYR A 125 -2.44 7.06 0.28
N LEU A 126 -3.16 7.04 1.40
CA LEU A 126 -3.40 5.85 2.20
C LEU A 126 -4.87 5.49 2.02
N ASN A 127 -5.13 4.36 1.36
CA ASN A 127 -6.47 3.97 0.96
C ASN A 127 -7.12 3.05 1.99
N ALA A 128 -8.38 3.31 2.30
CA ALA A 128 -9.25 2.49 3.12
C ALA A 128 -10.58 2.25 2.40
N THR A 129 -11.45 1.41 2.96
CA THR A 129 -12.80 1.16 2.46
C THR A 129 -13.81 1.73 3.43
N ASN A 130 -14.68 2.65 2.99
CA ASN A 130 -15.78 3.15 3.79
C ASN A 130 -16.94 2.17 3.77
N LEU A 131 -17.26 1.57 4.91
CA LEU A 131 -18.33 0.59 5.01
C LEU A 131 -19.74 1.22 4.97
N ALA A 132 -19.86 2.55 5.15
CA ALA A 132 -21.14 3.23 5.07
C ALA A 132 -21.60 3.42 3.61
N THR A 133 -20.67 3.63 2.68
CA THR A 133 -20.97 3.92 1.28
C THR A 133 -20.48 2.84 0.30
N GLY A 134 -19.59 1.95 0.74
CA GLY A 134 -18.90 0.97 -0.11
C GLY A 134 -17.81 1.57 -0.98
N ASN A 135 -17.45 2.84 -0.79
CA ASN A 135 -16.48 3.56 -1.60
C ASN A 135 -15.06 3.47 -1.02
N MET A 136 -14.07 3.74 -1.90
CA MET A 136 -12.70 4.00 -1.47
C MET A 136 -12.65 5.29 -0.66
N PHE A 137 -12.23 5.20 0.58
CA PHE A 137 -11.86 6.33 1.41
C PHE A 137 -10.35 6.54 1.35
N PHE A 138 -9.89 7.76 1.36
CA PHE A 138 -8.46 8.07 1.30
C PHE A 138 -8.06 9.12 2.32
N PHE A 139 -6.87 8.93 2.86
CA PHE A 139 -6.11 9.96 3.55
C PHE A 139 -5.00 10.41 2.61
N VAL A 140 -4.86 11.71 2.38
CA VAL A 140 -3.88 12.23 1.42
C VAL A 140 -3.06 13.34 2.03
N THR A 141 -1.74 13.30 1.81
CA THR A 141 -0.78 14.28 2.35
C THR A 141 0.46 14.37 1.46
N GLY A 142 1.44 15.20 1.82
CA GLY A 142 2.71 15.34 1.11
C GLY A 142 2.61 16.07 -0.22
N GLY A 143 3.72 16.11 -0.97
CA GLY A 143 3.78 16.73 -2.30
C GLY A 143 3.46 18.22 -2.29
N ASN A 144 3.76 18.96 -1.20
CA ASN A 144 3.41 20.37 -0.98
C ASN A 144 1.89 20.67 -1.05
N GLY A 145 1.05 19.62 -1.04
CA GLY A 145 -0.40 19.78 -1.02
C GLY A 145 -0.97 19.74 0.40
N GLU A 146 -2.22 20.18 0.53
CA GLU A 146 -2.94 20.11 1.80
C GLU A 146 -3.20 18.67 2.22
N ALA A 147 -3.22 18.43 3.53
CA ALA A 147 -3.63 17.17 4.11
C ALA A 147 -5.16 17.10 4.16
N GLU A 148 -5.71 16.08 3.53
CA GLU A 148 -7.15 15.86 3.37
C GLU A 148 -7.51 14.41 3.67
N MET A 149 -8.77 14.17 4.03
CA MET A 149 -9.36 12.84 4.04
C MET A 149 -10.78 12.87 3.50
N GLY A 150 -11.25 11.73 3.00
CA GLY A 150 -12.62 11.63 2.49
C GLY A 150 -12.77 10.66 1.31
N GLU A 151 -13.86 10.83 0.62
CA GLU A 151 -14.24 10.06 -0.56
C GLU A 151 -15.05 10.92 -1.54
N TRP A 152 -15.44 10.34 -2.67
CA TRP A 152 -16.05 11.12 -3.74
C TRP A 152 -17.53 11.46 -3.49
N GLU A 153 -18.28 10.64 -2.75
CA GLU A 153 -19.71 10.83 -2.51
C GLU A 153 -19.99 11.73 -1.32
N LEU A 154 -19.35 11.47 -0.19
CA LEU A 154 -19.48 12.28 1.02
C LEU A 154 -18.56 13.52 1.04
N GLY A 155 -17.67 13.63 0.04
CA GLY A 155 -16.74 14.73 -0.10
C GLY A 155 -15.42 14.56 0.67
N THR A 156 -14.61 15.61 0.66
CA THR A 156 -13.30 15.65 1.32
C THR A 156 -13.25 16.81 2.31
N VAL A 157 -12.52 16.62 3.39
CA VAL A 157 -12.27 17.64 4.43
C VAL A 157 -10.77 17.78 4.68
N GLY A 158 -10.35 18.96 5.10
CA GLY A 158 -9.00 19.19 5.58
C GLY A 158 -8.72 18.37 6.84
N ALA A 159 -7.59 17.63 6.86
CA ALA A 159 -7.25 16.73 7.97
C ALA A 159 -5.78 16.86 8.42
N PRO A 160 -5.23 18.08 8.59
CA PRO A 160 -3.81 18.23 8.92
C PRO A 160 -3.43 17.65 10.28
N ASN A 161 -4.37 17.59 11.22
CA ASN A 161 -4.13 17.07 12.57
C ASN A 161 -4.48 15.58 12.72
N PHE A 162 -4.99 14.93 11.68
CA PHE A 162 -5.33 13.50 11.78
C PHE A 162 -4.06 12.66 11.95
N PRO A 163 -4.00 11.75 12.95
CA PRO A 163 -2.79 10.96 13.24
C PRO A 163 -2.45 10.00 12.11
N LEU A 164 -1.18 10.00 11.68
CA LEU A 164 -0.69 9.16 10.59
C LEU A 164 -0.84 7.66 10.92
N ASN A 165 -0.52 7.28 12.15
CA ASN A 165 -0.67 5.90 12.64
C ASN A 165 -2.12 5.39 12.52
N ARG A 166 -3.11 6.24 12.80
CA ARG A 166 -4.54 5.89 12.65
C ARG A 166 -4.95 5.75 11.18
N ALA A 167 -4.42 6.60 10.29
CA ALA A 167 -4.67 6.47 8.86
C ALA A 167 -4.09 5.16 8.30
N VAL A 168 -2.87 4.78 8.70
CA VAL A 168 -2.25 3.50 8.32
C VAL A 168 -3.01 2.32 8.94
N ALA A 169 -3.45 2.43 10.19
CA ALA A 169 -4.25 1.38 10.85
C ALA A 169 -5.60 1.17 10.14
N ALA A 170 -6.28 2.24 9.73
CA ALA A 170 -7.51 2.13 8.94
C ALA A 170 -7.27 1.38 7.62
N SER A 171 -6.21 1.76 6.90
CA SER A 171 -5.79 1.10 5.66
C SER A 171 -5.40 -0.37 5.85
N SER A 172 -5.07 -0.79 7.07
CA SER A 172 -4.62 -2.15 7.44
C SER A 172 -5.67 -2.92 8.27
N ALA A 173 -6.88 -2.40 8.39
CA ALA A 173 -7.97 -3.00 9.18
C ALA A 173 -8.65 -4.14 8.43
N PHE A 174 -7.89 -5.23 8.13
CA PHE A 174 -8.41 -6.36 7.33
C PHE A 174 -9.42 -7.19 8.12
N PRO A 175 -10.66 -7.39 7.58
CA PRO A 175 -11.69 -8.18 8.20
C PRO A 175 -11.43 -9.70 8.02
N PRO A 176 -11.77 -10.57 8.98
CA PRO A 176 -12.33 -10.26 10.31
C PRO A 176 -11.26 -10.07 11.39
N VAL A 177 -9.98 -9.93 11.03
CA VAL A 177 -8.85 -9.88 11.98
C VAL A 177 -8.92 -8.62 12.84
N PHE A 178 -9.17 -7.48 12.22
CA PHE A 178 -9.31 -6.19 12.89
C PHE A 178 -10.72 -5.61 12.70
N PRO A 179 -11.29 -4.98 13.75
CA PRO A 179 -12.48 -4.17 13.59
C PRO A 179 -12.16 -2.93 12.73
N PRO A 180 -13.17 -2.32 12.09
CA PRO A 180 -12.97 -1.09 11.33
C PRO A 180 -12.62 0.10 12.23
N LEU A 181 -11.89 1.08 11.67
CA LEU A 181 -11.67 2.36 12.33
C LEU A 181 -12.95 3.18 12.30
N LYS A 182 -13.44 3.58 13.45
CA LYS A 182 -14.50 4.59 13.54
C LYS A 182 -13.89 5.99 13.43
N VAL A 183 -14.39 6.80 12.50
CA VAL A 183 -14.06 8.22 12.36
C VAL A 183 -15.30 9.02 12.69
N GLU A 184 -15.23 9.78 13.77
CA GLU A 184 -16.35 10.54 14.30
C GLU A 184 -16.66 11.76 13.43
N ARG A 185 -17.88 12.27 13.54
CA ARG A 185 -18.31 13.48 12.82
C ARG A 185 -17.47 14.72 13.14
N SER A 186 -16.85 14.79 14.33
CA SER A 186 -15.91 15.84 14.69
C SER A 186 -14.67 15.89 13.82
N ASP A 187 -14.19 14.71 13.39
CA ASP A 187 -13.01 14.57 12.52
C ASP A 187 -13.39 14.61 11.03
N TYR A 188 -14.58 14.07 10.69
CA TYR A 188 -15.10 14.02 9.33
C TYR A 188 -16.57 14.44 9.28
N PRO A 189 -16.84 15.75 9.20
CA PRO A 189 -18.18 16.32 9.26
C PRO A 189 -18.95 16.19 7.94
N ALA A 190 -19.08 14.96 7.42
CA ALA A 190 -19.82 14.67 6.20
C ALA A 190 -21.33 14.76 6.42
N ALA A 191 -22.07 15.27 5.43
CA ALA A 191 -23.52 15.30 5.46
C ALA A 191 -24.13 13.92 5.35
N GLY A 192 -25.20 13.66 6.08
CA GLY A 192 -25.99 12.43 5.99
C GLY A 192 -25.45 11.22 6.77
N VAL A 193 -24.31 11.35 7.47
CA VAL A 193 -23.76 10.32 8.34
C VAL A 193 -23.32 10.90 9.68
N ASP A 194 -23.50 10.16 10.76
CA ASP A 194 -23.03 10.56 12.09
C ASP A 194 -21.55 10.20 12.30
N TYR A 195 -21.09 9.13 11.67
CA TYR A 195 -19.70 8.69 11.63
C TYR A 195 -19.50 7.78 10.42
N VAL A 196 -18.26 7.53 10.04
CA VAL A 196 -17.91 6.49 9.07
C VAL A 196 -17.07 5.40 9.74
N THR A 197 -17.17 4.18 9.22
CA THR A 197 -16.32 3.06 9.63
C THR A 197 -15.46 2.63 8.46
N LEU A 198 -14.15 2.58 8.69
CA LEU A 198 -13.15 2.33 7.66
C LEU A 198 -12.49 0.97 7.87
N SER A 199 -12.61 0.11 6.87
CA SER A 199 -11.92 -1.18 6.78
C SER A 199 -10.70 -1.08 5.86
N ASP A 200 -9.92 -2.17 5.79
CA ASP A 200 -8.74 -2.29 4.91
C ASP A 200 -9.07 -1.85 3.47
N GLY A 201 -8.13 -1.11 2.88
CA GLY A 201 -8.27 -0.64 1.50
C GLY A 201 -8.35 -1.76 0.48
N GLY A 202 -7.82 -2.95 0.81
CA GLY A 202 -7.85 -4.14 -0.03
C GLY A 202 -9.25 -4.66 -0.29
N VAL A 203 -10.23 -4.37 0.58
CA VAL A 203 -11.63 -4.73 0.36
C VAL A 203 -12.20 -4.02 -0.88
N TYR A 204 -11.80 -2.77 -1.12
CA TYR A 204 -12.20 -2.01 -2.29
C TYR A 204 -11.26 -2.23 -3.49
N ASP A 205 -9.95 -2.10 -3.30
CA ASP A 205 -8.91 -2.23 -4.32
C ASP A 205 -7.56 -2.54 -3.69
N ASN A 206 -7.16 -3.81 -3.68
CA ASN A 206 -5.92 -4.24 -3.04
C ASN A 206 -4.65 -3.76 -3.77
N LEU A 207 -4.74 -3.36 -5.05
CA LEU A 207 -3.62 -2.77 -5.78
C LEU A 207 -3.41 -1.29 -5.44
N GLY A 208 -4.48 -0.61 -4.99
CA GLY A 208 -4.43 0.81 -4.66
C GLY A 208 -4.24 1.72 -5.87
N VAL A 209 -4.64 1.29 -7.07
CA VAL A 209 -4.35 2.02 -8.32
C VAL A 209 -5.27 3.20 -8.60
N ASN A 210 -6.42 3.31 -7.92
CA ASN A 210 -7.41 4.35 -8.19
C ASN A 210 -6.84 5.78 -8.16
N PRO A 211 -5.99 6.19 -7.20
CA PRO A 211 -5.38 7.52 -7.21
C PRO A 211 -4.47 7.79 -8.41
N LEU A 212 -3.87 6.74 -9.01
CA LEU A 212 -3.02 6.90 -10.20
C LEU A 212 -3.82 7.42 -11.41
N PHE A 213 -5.10 7.06 -11.52
CA PHE A 213 -5.97 7.47 -12.62
C PHE A 213 -6.60 8.85 -12.46
N ARG A 214 -6.41 9.52 -11.32
CA ARG A 214 -6.99 10.84 -11.10
C ARG A 214 -6.30 11.86 -12.00
N LYS A 215 -7.06 12.52 -12.88
CA LYS A 215 -6.54 13.54 -13.83
C LYS A 215 -5.72 14.63 -13.15
N ARG A 216 -6.09 15.02 -11.91
CA ARG A 216 -5.34 16.02 -11.14
C ARG A 216 -3.89 15.61 -10.83
N ASN A 217 -3.58 14.31 -10.84
CA ASN A 217 -2.24 13.80 -10.57
C ASN A 217 -1.35 13.83 -11.81
N ALA A 218 -1.92 13.87 -13.03
CA ALA A 218 -1.24 14.07 -14.31
C ALA A 218 0.06 13.25 -14.44
N LEU A 219 -0.04 11.91 -14.27
CA LEU A 219 1.09 11.00 -14.29
C LEU A 219 1.38 10.50 -15.72
N ASP A 220 2.66 10.32 -16.06
CA ASP A 220 3.12 9.72 -17.31
C ASP A 220 3.39 8.23 -17.17
N TYR A 221 3.86 7.79 -15.99
CA TYR A 221 4.16 6.39 -15.68
C TYR A 221 3.44 5.94 -14.42
N LEU A 222 2.84 4.75 -14.49
CA LEU A 222 2.09 4.12 -13.39
C LEU A 222 2.80 2.83 -12.98
N LEU A 223 3.70 2.91 -12.01
CA LEU A 223 4.32 1.72 -11.43
C LEU A 223 3.31 1.07 -10.48
N VAL A 224 3.11 -0.24 -10.62
CA VAL A 224 2.23 -1.02 -9.74
C VAL A 224 3.02 -2.16 -9.15
N SER A 225 3.29 -2.08 -7.85
CA SER A 225 3.95 -3.12 -7.07
C SER A 225 2.89 -3.99 -6.39
N ASP A 226 2.63 -5.15 -7.00
CA ASP A 226 1.61 -6.10 -6.57
C ASP A 226 2.27 -7.25 -5.79
N ALA A 227 2.17 -7.17 -4.48
CA ALA A 227 2.59 -8.20 -3.53
C ALA A 227 1.39 -8.86 -2.85
N GLY A 228 0.20 -8.79 -3.45
CA GLY A 228 -0.99 -9.51 -3.01
C GLY A 228 -0.77 -11.02 -2.99
N LYS A 229 -1.56 -11.75 -2.20
CA LYS A 229 -1.51 -13.22 -2.22
C LYS A 229 -2.05 -13.70 -3.56
N PRO A 230 -1.24 -14.42 -4.36
CA PRO A 230 -1.77 -15.02 -5.58
C PRO A 230 -2.89 -16.01 -5.24
N PHE A 231 -3.94 -16.01 -6.05
CA PHE A 231 -4.98 -17.02 -5.92
C PHE A 231 -4.42 -18.38 -6.36
N SER A 232 -4.59 -19.39 -5.54
CA SER A 232 -4.15 -20.76 -5.82
C SER A 232 -5.32 -21.72 -5.70
N ILE A 233 -5.26 -22.83 -6.45
CA ILE A 233 -6.24 -23.91 -6.30
C ILE A 233 -6.12 -24.47 -4.89
N ASP A 234 -7.23 -24.53 -4.16
CA ASP A 234 -7.33 -25.22 -2.89
C ASP A 234 -7.85 -26.64 -3.14
N GLU A 235 -7.01 -27.63 -2.86
CA GLU A 235 -7.36 -29.06 -3.01
C GLU A 235 -8.42 -29.51 -1.98
N ARG A 236 -8.57 -28.76 -0.89
CA ARG A 236 -9.51 -29.04 0.20
C ARG A 236 -10.28 -27.79 0.59
N PRO A 237 -11.22 -27.32 -0.26
CA PRO A 237 -11.93 -26.07 -0.02
C PRO A 237 -12.74 -26.18 1.29
N THR A 238 -12.76 -25.06 2.02
CA THR A 238 -13.36 -25.01 3.33
C THR A 238 -14.90 -25.07 3.26
N GLU A 239 -15.49 -25.79 4.23
CA GLU A 239 -16.96 -25.83 4.45
C GLU A 239 -17.39 -25.05 5.70
N SER A 240 -16.43 -24.55 6.50
CA SER A 240 -16.72 -23.74 7.69
C SER A 240 -17.23 -22.35 7.30
N GLY A 241 -18.37 -21.92 7.87
CA GLY A 241 -19.01 -20.65 7.51
C GLY A 241 -18.10 -19.42 7.65
N SER A 242 -17.30 -19.34 8.70
CA SER A 242 -16.34 -18.23 8.89
C SER A 242 -15.19 -18.28 7.88
N ALA A 243 -14.68 -19.45 7.57
CA ALA A 243 -13.62 -19.62 6.59
C ALA A 243 -14.13 -19.43 5.15
N VAL A 244 -15.37 -19.84 4.85
CA VAL A 244 -16.05 -19.55 3.57
C VAL A 244 -16.18 -18.05 3.35
N LEU A 245 -16.48 -17.26 4.40
CA LEU A 245 -16.54 -15.81 4.29
C LEU A 245 -15.19 -15.19 3.93
N VAL A 246 -14.09 -15.65 4.54
CA VAL A 246 -12.75 -15.20 4.19
C VAL A 246 -12.39 -15.59 2.75
N ALA A 247 -12.68 -16.83 2.34
CA ALA A 247 -12.46 -17.28 0.97
C ALA A 247 -13.28 -16.45 -0.06
N ALA A 248 -14.51 -16.08 0.28
CA ALA A 248 -15.34 -15.23 -0.57
C ALA A 248 -14.72 -13.81 -0.73
N ILE A 249 -14.17 -13.24 0.35
CA ILE A 249 -13.45 -11.96 0.29
C ILE A 249 -12.21 -12.09 -0.62
N ASP A 250 -11.41 -13.14 -0.45
CA ASP A 250 -10.22 -13.38 -1.28
C ASP A 250 -10.60 -13.51 -2.77
N ILE A 251 -11.69 -14.22 -3.10
CA ILE A 251 -12.21 -14.33 -4.47
C ILE A 251 -12.63 -12.96 -5.02
N LEU A 252 -13.38 -12.17 -4.27
CA LEU A 252 -13.81 -10.83 -4.70
C LEU A 252 -12.62 -9.90 -4.91
N MET A 253 -11.62 -9.95 -4.03
CA MET A 253 -10.40 -9.17 -4.18
C MET A 253 -9.63 -9.56 -5.45
N GLU A 254 -9.57 -10.85 -5.80
CA GLU A 254 -8.93 -11.31 -7.05
C GLU A 254 -9.71 -10.86 -8.30
N GLN A 255 -11.05 -10.89 -8.26
CA GLN A 255 -11.87 -10.35 -9.35
C GLN A 255 -11.59 -8.84 -9.55
N VAL A 256 -11.54 -8.06 -8.47
CA VAL A 256 -11.20 -6.64 -8.53
C VAL A 256 -9.79 -6.45 -9.09
N ARG A 257 -8.81 -7.26 -8.66
CA ARG A 257 -7.43 -7.24 -9.19
C ARG A 257 -7.40 -7.40 -10.71
N GLY A 258 -8.11 -8.39 -11.23
CA GLY A 258 -8.24 -8.62 -12.68
C GLY A 258 -8.87 -7.44 -13.43
N LEU A 259 -9.93 -6.82 -12.85
CA LEU A 259 -10.56 -5.64 -13.41
C LEU A 259 -9.63 -4.42 -13.40
N GLN A 260 -8.86 -4.20 -12.36
CA GLN A 260 -7.89 -3.11 -12.28
C GLN A 260 -6.75 -3.29 -13.28
N PHE A 261 -6.29 -4.52 -13.49
CA PHE A 261 -5.33 -4.82 -14.57
C PHE A 261 -5.88 -4.41 -15.94
N LYS A 262 -7.10 -4.83 -16.24
CA LYS A 262 -7.75 -4.46 -17.50
C LYS A 262 -7.91 -2.95 -17.67
N ARG A 263 -8.19 -2.25 -16.57
CA ARG A 263 -8.29 -0.79 -16.55
C ARG A 263 -6.93 -0.11 -16.84
N LEU A 264 -5.82 -0.67 -16.31
CA LEU A 264 -4.46 -0.19 -16.63
C LEU A 264 -4.14 -0.35 -18.12
N GLU A 265 -4.48 -1.51 -18.72
CA GLU A 265 -4.31 -1.74 -20.15
C GLU A 265 -5.12 -0.77 -21.01
N LEU A 266 -6.39 -0.55 -20.67
CA LEU A 266 -7.26 0.38 -21.37
C LEU A 266 -6.77 1.83 -21.26
N ASN A 267 -6.27 2.23 -20.11
CA ASN A 267 -5.68 3.55 -19.91
C ASN A 267 -4.44 3.74 -20.79
N ALA A 268 -3.57 2.74 -20.87
CA ALA A 268 -2.38 2.78 -21.71
C ALA A 268 -2.70 2.91 -23.20
N GLY A 269 -3.80 2.31 -23.65
CA GLY A 269 -4.26 2.39 -25.05
C GLY A 269 -4.96 3.70 -25.40
N ALA A 270 -5.31 4.53 -24.42
CA ALA A 270 -5.97 5.81 -24.64
C ALA A 270 -4.99 6.88 -25.13
N ALA A 271 -5.46 7.83 -25.95
CA ALA A 271 -4.64 8.97 -26.38
C ALA A 271 -4.18 9.79 -25.17
N GLY A 272 -2.86 9.92 -24.99
CA GLY A 272 -2.26 10.57 -23.83
C GLY A 272 -2.37 9.76 -22.52
N GLY A 273 -2.66 8.46 -22.62
CA GLY A 273 -2.72 7.56 -21.47
C GLY A 273 -1.35 7.35 -20.84
N ALA A 274 -1.31 7.27 -19.51
CA ALA A 274 -0.10 6.98 -18.76
C ALA A 274 0.35 5.52 -18.98
N ARG A 275 1.65 5.28 -19.02
CA ARG A 275 2.24 3.96 -19.27
C ARG A 275 2.28 3.12 -17.97
N PRO A 276 1.58 1.97 -17.90
CA PRO A 276 1.63 1.10 -16.75
C PRO A 276 2.86 0.20 -16.77
N ILE A 277 3.43 -0.03 -15.60
CA ILE A 277 4.56 -0.93 -15.34
C ILE A 277 4.19 -1.78 -14.14
N TRP A 278 3.77 -3.01 -14.37
CA TRP A 278 3.26 -3.89 -13.34
C TRP A 278 4.27 -4.96 -12.93
N LEU A 279 4.49 -5.07 -11.61
CA LEU A 279 5.32 -6.10 -10.98
C LEU A 279 4.40 -6.96 -10.09
N SER A 280 4.21 -8.22 -10.43
CA SER A 280 3.46 -9.16 -9.60
C SER A 280 4.40 -10.15 -8.90
N ILE A 281 4.18 -10.39 -7.60
CA ILE A 281 5.03 -11.24 -6.76
C ILE A 281 5.16 -12.67 -7.28
N ASP A 282 4.15 -13.18 -8.00
CA ASP A 282 4.11 -14.51 -8.61
C ASP A 282 4.75 -14.57 -10.01
N SER A 283 5.17 -13.43 -10.56
CA SER A 283 5.80 -13.37 -11.88
C SER A 283 7.21 -13.94 -11.86
N THR A 284 7.51 -14.82 -12.79
CA THR A 284 8.84 -15.42 -12.97
C THR A 284 9.75 -14.62 -13.91
N VAL A 285 9.23 -13.57 -14.60
CA VAL A 285 10.05 -12.70 -15.45
C VAL A 285 11.02 -11.90 -14.59
N GLY A 286 12.26 -11.77 -15.02
CA GLY A 286 13.29 -11.04 -14.29
C GLY A 286 13.67 -11.69 -12.94
N GLU A 287 13.30 -12.92 -12.68
CA GLU A 287 13.65 -13.65 -11.47
C GLU A 287 15.17 -13.74 -11.31
N ALA A 288 15.68 -13.35 -10.14
CA ALA A 288 17.13 -13.32 -9.89
C ALA A 288 17.69 -14.72 -9.64
N ARG A 289 16.87 -15.62 -9.10
CA ARG A 289 17.20 -17.03 -8.89
C ARG A 289 15.95 -17.87 -9.12
N GLU A 290 16.15 -19.04 -9.69
CA GLU A 290 15.05 -20.02 -9.86
C GLU A 290 14.37 -20.30 -8.51
N GLY A 291 13.03 -20.26 -8.50
CA GLY A 291 12.21 -20.47 -7.32
C GLY A 291 11.95 -19.23 -6.45
N ASP A 292 12.57 -18.06 -6.72
CA ASP A 292 12.34 -16.85 -5.94
C ASP A 292 10.85 -16.41 -5.95
N ALA A 293 10.18 -16.48 -7.09
CA ALA A 293 8.76 -16.14 -7.22
C ALA A 293 7.87 -17.07 -6.38
N ALA A 294 8.10 -18.39 -6.45
CA ALA A 294 7.35 -19.37 -5.68
C ALA A 294 7.58 -19.20 -4.17
N PHE A 295 8.84 -19.00 -3.74
CA PHE A 295 9.16 -18.75 -2.33
C PHE A 295 8.51 -17.46 -1.82
N ALA A 296 8.64 -16.34 -2.55
CA ALA A 296 8.06 -15.06 -2.18
C ALA A 296 6.54 -15.13 -2.04
N SER A 297 5.86 -15.80 -2.98
CA SER A 297 4.41 -16.00 -2.98
C SER A 297 3.92 -16.88 -1.81
N ALA A 298 4.73 -17.81 -1.33
CA ALA A 298 4.40 -18.71 -0.23
C ALA A 298 4.49 -18.05 1.16
N ILE A 299 5.18 -16.92 1.30
CA ILE A 299 5.28 -16.19 2.58
C ILE A 299 3.89 -15.70 3.01
N GLY A 300 3.54 -15.87 4.29
CA GLY A 300 2.24 -15.50 4.83
C GLY A 300 1.94 -14.00 4.81
N THR A 301 0.66 -13.64 4.68
CA THR A 301 0.15 -12.26 4.64
C THR A 301 -0.22 -11.72 6.01
N ASN A 302 0.59 -11.92 7.02
CA ASN A 302 0.36 -11.47 8.39
C ASN A 302 1.27 -10.29 8.76
N LEU A 303 1.15 -9.81 10.02
CA LEU A 303 1.98 -8.75 10.59
C LEU A 303 3.04 -9.32 11.56
N SER A 304 3.54 -10.52 11.27
CA SER A 304 4.62 -11.15 12.02
C SER A 304 5.96 -10.86 11.39
N ARG A 305 6.99 -10.77 12.25
CA ARG A 305 8.37 -10.54 11.81
C ARG A 305 8.79 -11.54 10.73
N LEU A 306 9.53 -11.02 9.77
CA LEU A 306 10.13 -11.82 8.71
C LEU A 306 11.56 -12.24 9.10
N SER A 307 11.94 -13.43 8.69
CA SER A 307 13.33 -13.87 8.78
C SER A 307 14.24 -13.15 7.78
N ALA A 308 15.54 -13.14 8.03
CA ALA A 308 16.50 -12.55 7.11
C ALA A 308 16.45 -13.19 5.69
N PRO A 309 16.32 -14.51 5.54
CA PRO A 309 16.14 -15.12 4.21
C PRO A 309 14.87 -14.65 3.49
N GLU A 310 13.73 -14.53 4.19
CA GLU A 310 12.48 -14.05 3.58
C GLU A 310 12.63 -12.62 3.05
N VAL A 311 13.18 -11.69 3.84
CA VAL A 311 13.44 -10.31 3.39
C VAL A 311 14.41 -10.29 2.23
N ALA A 312 15.47 -11.10 2.27
CA ALA A 312 16.46 -11.16 1.20
C ALA A 312 15.86 -11.66 -0.13
N VAL A 313 15.00 -12.69 -0.08
CA VAL A 313 14.33 -13.22 -1.28
C VAL A 313 13.34 -12.20 -1.82
N LEU A 314 12.47 -11.63 -0.97
CA LEU A 314 11.50 -10.61 -1.38
C LEU A 314 12.18 -9.40 -2.04
N GLY A 315 13.28 -8.92 -1.43
CA GLY A 315 14.04 -7.79 -1.97
C GLY A 315 14.74 -8.09 -3.29
N ARG A 316 15.35 -9.28 -3.42
CA ARG A 316 16.03 -9.71 -4.64
C ARG A 316 15.04 -9.92 -5.78
N HIS A 317 13.93 -10.61 -5.50
CA HIS A 317 12.88 -10.90 -6.47
C HIS A 317 12.22 -9.62 -6.98
N SER A 318 11.75 -8.74 -6.09
CA SER A 318 11.11 -7.49 -6.48
C SER A 318 12.04 -6.55 -7.25
N GLY A 319 13.34 -6.52 -6.88
CA GLY A 319 14.35 -5.75 -7.60
C GLY A 319 14.61 -6.29 -9.00
N ALA A 320 14.65 -7.60 -9.18
CA ALA A 320 14.81 -8.24 -10.50
C ALA A 320 13.61 -7.98 -11.40
N LEU A 321 12.38 -8.13 -10.86
CA LEU A 321 11.14 -7.80 -11.56
C LEU A 321 11.14 -6.35 -12.04
N LEU A 322 11.45 -5.40 -11.14
CA LEU A 322 11.44 -3.98 -11.48
C LEU A 322 12.44 -3.68 -12.60
N THR A 323 13.66 -4.22 -12.50
CA THR A 323 14.68 -4.03 -13.53
C THR A 323 14.19 -4.52 -14.90
N HIS A 324 13.68 -5.75 -14.95
CA HIS A 324 13.16 -6.32 -16.18
C HIS A 324 12.00 -5.51 -16.78
N ARG A 325 11.04 -5.11 -15.93
CA ARG A 325 9.87 -4.34 -16.37
C ARG A 325 10.22 -2.95 -16.86
N LEU A 326 11.15 -2.26 -16.19
CA LEU A 326 11.63 -0.96 -16.65
C LEU A 326 12.38 -1.09 -17.98
N GLN A 327 13.27 -2.06 -18.13
CA GLN A 327 13.98 -2.32 -19.39
C GLN A 327 13.03 -2.62 -20.54
N THR A 328 11.92 -3.31 -20.29
CA THR A 328 10.98 -3.72 -21.31
C THR A 328 9.98 -2.60 -21.68
N TYR A 329 9.47 -1.88 -20.68
CA TYR A 329 8.33 -0.98 -20.86
C TYR A 329 8.65 0.50 -20.69
N ALA A 330 9.77 0.85 -20.09
CA ALA A 330 10.17 2.25 -19.86
C ALA A 330 11.71 2.40 -19.80
N PRO A 331 12.46 1.92 -20.84
CA PRO A 331 13.92 1.97 -20.84
C PRO A 331 14.45 3.40 -20.71
N GLU A 332 13.71 4.39 -21.17
CA GLU A 332 14.04 5.80 -21.06
C GLU A 332 14.14 6.32 -19.61
N LEU A 333 13.50 5.64 -18.64
CA LEU A 333 13.68 5.96 -17.21
C LEU A 333 15.03 5.51 -16.66
N LEU A 334 15.75 4.63 -17.37
CA LEU A 334 17.04 4.09 -16.94
C LEU A 334 18.22 4.89 -17.49
N GLY A 335 18.00 5.77 -18.43
CA GLY A 335 19.03 6.55 -19.14
C GLY A 335 19.12 8.04 -18.75
N GLY A 336 18.41 8.46 -17.70
CA GLY A 336 18.33 9.86 -17.25
C GLY A 336 19.24 10.20 -16.06
#